data_e91d03397ef939c8817fa063bb7c236e
#
_entry.id   e91d03397ef939c8817fa063bb7c236e
#
_cell.length_a   1.000
_cell.length_b   1.000
_cell.length_c   1.000
_cell.angle_alpha   90.00
_cell.angle_beta   90.00
_cell.angle_gamma   90.00
#
_symmetry.space_group_name_H-M   'P 1'
#
loop_
_entity.id
_entity.type
_entity.pdbx_description
1 polymer ?
#
loop_
_entity_poly.entity_id
_entity_poly.type
_entity_poly.pdbx_seq_one_letter_code
_entity_poly.pdbx_strand_id
1 'polypeptide(L)'
;PDHAARFAGDLRERLTLANLMSATIDAFDRVDILVNASRQVTASDPLSPADDAVEQLLQQNLMTSLRLSQLAAKRMIMQAEETDDDGRPAGSIINLSSIAARRTHPQLLAFSVSAAALDQLTRSLAVALAPNRIRVNAVAFGSVMSSSLKHTLREKSDYREDIVDHTPLQRIASPSEVADTVQFLASEGSAFMTGQILTVDGGRTLLDPVDAPAH
;
A
#
# COMPACT_ATOMS: atom_id res chain seq x y z
N PRO A 1 12.93 -20.29 -18.34
CA PRO A 1 12.35 -18.95 -18.37
C PRO A 1 12.38 -18.41 -16.96
N ASP A 2 13.05 -17.26 -16.76
CA ASP A 2 13.09 -16.61 -15.46
C ASP A 2 11.69 -16.10 -15.15
N HIS A 3 11.09 -16.64 -14.08
CA HIS A 3 9.75 -16.23 -13.62
C HIS A 3 9.77 -14.89 -12.88
N ALA A 4 10.92 -14.20 -12.83
CA ALA A 4 11.10 -12.92 -12.19
C ALA A 4 12.17 -12.07 -12.88
N ALA A 5 11.89 -10.79 -13.04
CA ALA A 5 12.86 -9.77 -13.45
C ALA A 5 13.05 -8.75 -12.34
N ARG A 6 14.23 -8.11 -12.30
CA ARG A 6 14.54 -7.05 -11.35
C ARG A 6 14.80 -5.75 -12.10
N PHE A 7 14.18 -4.68 -11.60
CA PHE A 7 14.42 -3.34 -12.09
C PHE A 7 14.83 -2.45 -10.89
N ALA A 8 15.86 -1.64 -11.06
CA ALA A 8 16.34 -0.72 -10.02
C ALA A 8 16.27 0.72 -10.56
N GLY A 9 15.72 1.63 -9.74
CA GLY A 9 15.63 3.04 -10.08
C GLY A 9 14.84 3.83 -9.04
N ASP A 10 14.92 5.15 -9.12
CA ASP A 10 14.14 6.05 -8.26
C ASP A 10 12.73 6.20 -8.84
N LEU A 11 11.75 5.60 -8.19
CA LEU A 11 10.34 5.63 -8.61
C LEU A 11 9.67 7.02 -8.50
N ARG A 12 10.34 8.02 -7.93
CA ARG A 12 9.87 9.42 -7.97
C ARG A 12 10.05 10.03 -9.35
N GLU A 13 10.99 9.50 -10.13
CA GLU A 13 11.33 9.98 -11.46
C GLU A 13 10.36 9.40 -12.50
N ARG A 14 9.71 10.28 -13.29
CA ARG A 14 8.73 9.87 -14.31
C ARG A 14 9.33 8.95 -15.37
N LEU A 15 10.56 9.21 -15.78
CA LEU A 15 11.25 8.38 -16.78
C LEU A 15 11.53 6.98 -16.21
N THR A 16 11.91 6.89 -14.94
CA THR A 16 12.11 5.60 -14.26
C THR A 16 10.83 4.76 -14.24
N LEU A 17 9.67 5.38 -13.99
CA LEU A 17 8.38 4.69 -14.03
C LEU A 17 8.05 4.17 -15.44
N ALA A 18 8.28 4.97 -16.47
CA ALA A 18 8.08 4.55 -17.86
C ALA A 18 9.02 3.39 -18.22
N ASN A 19 10.29 3.46 -17.85
CA ASN A 19 11.27 2.41 -18.07
C ASN A 19 10.92 1.11 -17.32
N LEU A 20 10.40 1.19 -16.09
CA LEU A 20 9.90 0.04 -15.35
C LEU A 20 8.76 -0.66 -16.10
N MET A 21 7.80 0.10 -16.61
CA MET A 21 6.69 -0.45 -17.39
C MET A 21 7.18 -1.10 -18.68
N SER A 22 8.09 -0.44 -19.42
CA SER A 22 8.67 -1.01 -20.65
C SER A 22 9.43 -2.31 -20.35
N ALA A 23 10.28 -2.32 -19.33
CA ALA A 23 11.02 -3.51 -18.92
C ALA A 23 10.10 -4.66 -18.49
N THR A 24 8.97 -4.35 -17.86
CA THR A 24 7.97 -5.36 -17.48
C THR A 24 7.30 -5.96 -18.73
N ILE A 25 6.93 -5.12 -19.70
CA ILE A 25 6.31 -5.56 -20.96
C ILE A 25 7.30 -6.36 -21.79
N ASP A 26 8.55 -5.92 -21.88
CA ASP A 26 9.61 -6.64 -22.62
C ASP A 26 9.90 -8.02 -22.03
N ALA A 27 9.77 -8.18 -20.69
CA ALA A 27 10.03 -9.45 -20.01
C ALA A 27 8.84 -10.42 -19.98
N PHE A 28 7.60 -9.91 -19.94
CA PHE A 28 6.40 -10.69 -19.64
C PHE A 28 5.22 -10.45 -20.60
N ASP A 29 5.35 -9.59 -21.58
CA ASP A 29 4.36 -9.19 -22.59
C ASP A 29 3.11 -8.47 -22.04
N ARG A 30 2.81 -8.58 -20.73
CA ARG A 30 1.58 -8.08 -20.13
C ARG A 30 1.75 -7.60 -18.69
N VAL A 31 0.75 -6.84 -18.21
CA VAL A 31 0.59 -6.44 -16.80
C VAL A 31 -0.85 -6.71 -16.39
N ASP A 32 -1.05 -7.56 -15.39
CA ASP A 32 -2.38 -7.94 -14.88
C ASP A 32 -2.61 -7.47 -13.46
N ILE A 33 -1.53 -7.39 -12.68
CA ILE A 33 -1.57 -7.02 -11.28
C ILE A 33 -0.48 -5.98 -11.02
N LEU A 34 -0.85 -4.90 -10.34
CA LEU A 34 0.09 -3.92 -9.79
C LEU A 34 -0.01 -3.92 -8.28
N VAL A 35 1.12 -4.09 -7.59
CA VAL A 35 1.22 -3.90 -6.15
C VAL A 35 2.12 -2.71 -5.84
N ASN A 36 1.54 -1.61 -5.38
CA ASN A 36 2.27 -0.42 -4.92
C ASN A 36 2.75 -0.65 -3.48
N ALA A 37 3.97 -1.16 -3.33
CA ALA A 37 4.58 -1.50 -2.05
C ALA A 37 5.76 -0.59 -1.65
N SER A 38 6.22 0.28 -2.55
CA SER A 38 7.31 1.23 -2.28
C SER A 38 6.79 2.37 -1.40
N ARG A 39 7.22 2.38 -0.13
CA ARG A 39 6.84 3.42 0.81
C ARG A 39 7.98 3.78 1.75
N GLN A 40 7.94 5.00 2.26
CA GLN A 40 8.82 5.48 3.31
C GLN A 40 8.00 5.89 4.55
N VAL A 41 8.63 5.74 5.71
CA VAL A 41 8.15 6.21 7.00
C VAL A 41 9.24 7.12 7.57
N THR A 42 8.88 8.36 7.86
CA THR A 42 9.80 9.36 8.41
C THR A 42 9.10 10.08 9.55
N ALA A 43 9.84 10.33 10.62
CA ALA A 43 9.34 11.21 11.68
C ALA A 43 9.25 12.65 11.15
N SER A 44 8.27 13.39 11.62
CA SER A 44 8.03 14.78 11.23
C SER A 44 7.80 15.64 12.46
N ASP A 45 8.25 16.89 12.39
CA ASP A 45 8.01 17.88 13.43
C ASP A 45 6.78 18.74 13.08
N PRO A 46 5.65 18.60 13.79
CA PRO A 46 4.42 19.33 13.47
C PRO A 46 4.52 20.85 13.72
N LEU A 47 5.54 21.30 14.43
CA LEU A 47 5.73 22.71 14.76
C LEU A 47 6.80 23.41 13.90
N SER A 48 7.51 22.68 13.06
CA SER A 48 8.56 23.24 12.20
C SER A 48 8.02 23.54 10.80
N PRO A 49 7.87 24.82 10.41
CA PRO A 49 7.49 25.16 9.04
C PRO A 49 8.57 24.82 8.00
N ALA A 50 9.79 24.50 8.44
CA ALA A 50 10.89 24.10 7.58
C ALA A 50 10.98 22.56 7.41
N ASP A 51 10.10 21.79 8.06
CA ASP A 51 10.02 20.34 7.87
C ASP A 51 9.23 20.03 6.59
N ASP A 52 9.91 19.55 5.57
CA ASP A 52 9.37 19.18 4.26
C ASP A 52 8.95 17.70 4.16
N ALA A 53 8.87 16.99 5.31
CA ALA A 53 8.54 15.57 5.36
C ALA A 53 7.16 15.26 4.74
N VAL A 54 6.20 16.18 4.83
CA VAL A 54 4.87 16.00 4.22
C VAL A 54 5.01 15.93 2.70
N GLU A 55 5.68 16.91 2.08
CA GLU A 55 5.91 16.97 0.63
C GLU A 55 6.68 15.74 0.15
N GLN A 56 7.75 15.37 0.87
CA GLN A 56 8.58 14.21 0.54
C GLN A 56 7.77 12.93 0.58
N LEU A 57 6.97 12.70 1.63
CA LEU A 57 6.18 11.49 1.77
C LEU A 57 4.98 11.45 0.82
N LEU A 58 4.37 12.60 0.51
CA LEU A 58 3.37 12.68 -0.56
C LEU A 58 3.99 12.34 -1.91
N GLN A 59 5.18 12.83 -2.22
CA GLN A 59 5.87 12.50 -3.46
C GLN A 59 6.21 11.00 -3.53
N GLN A 60 6.76 10.43 -2.44
CA GLN A 60 7.21 9.04 -2.39
C GLN A 60 6.05 8.04 -2.30
N ASN A 61 5.10 8.26 -1.38
CA ASN A 61 4.08 7.26 -1.04
C ASN A 61 2.82 7.41 -1.90
N LEU A 62 2.43 8.65 -2.26
CA LEU A 62 1.22 8.93 -3.00
C LEU A 62 1.46 9.08 -4.51
N MET A 63 2.34 10.02 -4.91
CA MET A 63 2.50 10.37 -6.32
C MET A 63 3.13 9.24 -7.13
N THR A 64 4.03 8.46 -6.54
CA THR A 64 4.58 7.25 -7.16
C THR A 64 3.48 6.23 -7.41
N SER A 65 2.65 5.95 -6.40
CA SER A 65 1.52 5.01 -6.50
C SER A 65 0.49 5.47 -7.54
N LEU A 66 0.15 6.76 -7.56
CA LEU A 66 -0.76 7.34 -8.57
C LEU A 66 -0.21 7.12 -9.99
N ARG A 67 1.03 7.51 -10.23
CA ARG A 67 1.64 7.44 -11.58
C ARG A 67 1.78 6.01 -12.08
N LEU A 68 2.24 5.08 -11.22
CA LEU A 68 2.30 3.67 -11.56
C LEU A 68 0.91 3.09 -11.85
N SER A 69 -0.08 3.43 -11.03
CA SER A 69 -1.47 2.99 -11.26
C SER A 69 -2.01 3.49 -12.59
N GLN A 70 -1.72 4.73 -12.98
CA GLN A 70 -2.13 5.30 -14.26
C GLN A 70 -1.45 4.59 -15.45
N LEU A 71 -0.16 4.28 -15.34
CA LEU A 71 0.57 3.57 -16.41
C LEU A 71 0.08 2.13 -16.53
N ALA A 72 -0.06 1.42 -15.40
CA ALA A 72 -0.55 0.04 -15.40
C ALA A 72 -2.00 -0.04 -15.92
N ALA A 73 -2.89 0.85 -15.48
CA ALA A 73 -4.27 0.89 -15.93
C ALA A 73 -4.37 1.10 -17.46
N LYS A 74 -3.58 2.02 -18.03
CA LYS A 74 -3.53 2.20 -19.49
C LYS A 74 -3.13 0.90 -20.20
N ARG A 75 -2.12 0.20 -19.70
CA ARG A 75 -1.68 -1.06 -20.30
C ARG A 75 -2.74 -2.15 -20.15
N MET A 76 -3.36 -2.28 -18.98
CA MET A 76 -4.45 -3.24 -18.73
C MET A 76 -5.64 -3.02 -19.65
N ILE A 77 -6.03 -1.75 -19.89
CA ILE A 77 -7.11 -1.41 -20.82
C ILE A 77 -6.76 -1.83 -22.25
N MET A 78 -5.56 -1.48 -22.74
CA MET A 78 -5.11 -1.87 -24.08
C MET A 78 -5.10 -3.40 -24.25
N GLN A 79 -4.61 -4.13 -23.25
CA GLN A 79 -4.61 -5.60 -23.27
C GLN A 79 -6.03 -6.20 -23.34
N ALA A 80 -6.98 -5.58 -22.61
CA ALA A 80 -8.37 -6.02 -22.66
C ALA A 80 -9.06 -5.73 -23.99
N GLU A 81 -8.68 -4.67 -24.68
CA GLU A 81 -9.18 -4.33 -26.03
C GLU A 81 -8.62 -5.26 -27.12
N GLU A 82 -7.39 -5.78 -26.92
CA GLU A 82 -6.73 -6.72 -27.85
C GLU A 82 -7.26 -8.15 -27.72
N THR A 83 -7.92 -8.49 -26.61
CA THR A 83 -8.55 -9.79 -26.40
C THR A 83 -10.06 -9.68 -26.61
N ASP A 84 -10.68 -10.71 -27.18
CA ASP A 84 -12.15 -10.76 -27.28
C ASP A 84 -12.75 -10.56 -25.88
N ASP A 85 -13.71 -9.64 -25.79
CA ASP A 85 -14.34 -9.28 -24.52
C ASP A 85 -15.15 -10.45 -23.94
N ASP A 86 -14.52 -11.21 -23.06
CA ASP A 86 -15.15 -12.35 -22.36
C ASP A 86 -15.74 -11.95 -20.99
N GLY A 87 -15.78 -10.66 -20.66
CA GLY A 87 -16.29 -10.13 -19.40
C GLY A 87 -15.35 -10.31 -18.20
N ARG A 88 -14.13 -10.83 -18.37
CA ARG A 88 -13.19 -11.03 -17.27
C ARG A 88 -12.62 -9.71 -16.75
N PRO A 89 -12.15 -9.68 -15.48
CA PRO A 89 -11.41 -8.54 -14.96
C PRO A 89 -10.19 -8.20 -15.82
N ALA A 90 -10.03 -6.92 -16.20
CA ALA A 90 -8.89 -6.45 -16.98
C ALA A 90 -7.62 -6.31 -16.12
N GLY A 91 -7.78 -6.14 -14.79
CA GLY A 91 -6.64 -6.07 -13.89
C GLY A 91 -6.99 -5.78 -12.43
N SER A 92 -5.97 -5.86 -11.57
CA SER A 92 -6.08 -5.56 -10.14
C SER A 92 -4.92 -4.68 -9.68
N ILE A 93 -5.24 -3.57 -9.02
CA ILE A 93 -4.26 -2.65 -8.41
C ILE A 93 -4.42 -2.72 -6.90
N ILE A 94 -3.32 -2.98 -6.18
CA ILE A 94 -3.30 -3.09 -4.73
C ILE A 94 -2.30 -2.08 -4.16
N ASN A 95 -2.77 -1.19 -3.29
CA ASN A 95 -1.95 -0.21 -2.60
C ASN A 95 -1.62 -0.69 -1.19
N LEU A 96 -0.36 -0.62 -0.77
CA LEU A 96 0.03 -0.88 0.61
C LEU A 96 -0.04 0.41 1.43
N SER A 97 -1.10 0.54 2.21
CA SER A 97 -1.39 1.64 3.12
C SER A 97 -0.97 1.31 4.56
N SER A 98 -1.44 2.08 5.51
CA SER A 98 -1.12 1.92 6.94
C SER A 98 -2.32 2.24 7.81
N ILE A 99 -2.39 1.60 8.99
CA ILE A 99 -3.31 2.00 10.07
C ILE A 99 -3.06 3.43 10.55
N ALA A 100 -1.87 4.01 10.29
CA ALA A 100 -1.55 5.40 10.57
C ALA A 100 -2.49 6.40 9.86
N ALA A 101 -3.21 5.98 8.80
CA ALA A 101 -4.28 6.76 8.19
C ALA A 101 -5.48 7.00 9.13
N ARG A 102 -5.63 6.19 10.19
CA ARG A 102 -6.76 6.21 11.13
C ARG A 102 -6.35 6.36 12.59
N ARG A 103 -5.14 5.93 12.94
CA ARG A 103 -4.55 6.02 14.29
C ARG A 103 -3.27 6.85 14.19
N THR A 104 -3.36 8.09 14.62
CA THR A 104 -2.26 9.05 14.51
C THR A 104 -1.26 8.89 15.66
N HIS A 105 0.00 9.18 15.37
CA HIS A 105 1.06 9.33 16.35
C HIS A 105 1.69 10.73 16.19
N PRO A 106 2.01 11.46 17.27
CA PRO A 106 2.50 12.84 17.18
C PRO A 106 3.70 13.03 16.25
N GLN A 107 4.60 12.06 16.20
CA GLN A 107 5.80 12.11 15.34
C GLN A 107 5.58 11.58 13.91
N LEU A 108 4.36 11.15 13.56
CA LEU A 108 4.07 10.54 12.25
C LEU A 108 3.06 11.35 11.44
N LEU A 109 2.99 12.67 11.64
CA LEU A 109 2.06 13.54 10.92
C LEU A 109 2.17 13.35 9.40
N ALA A 110 3.36 13.50 8.84
CA ALA A 110 3.59 13.39 7.39
C ALA A 110 3.22 11.98 6.87
N PHE A 111 3.57 10.94 7.61
CA PHE A 111 3.23 9.56 7.24
C PHE A 111 1.73 9.29 7.30
N SER A 112 1.05 9.77 8.34
CA SER A 112 -0.41 9.64 8.49
C SER A 112 -1.16 10.35 7.37
N VAL A 113 -0.73 11.56 7.01
CA VAL A 113 -1.30 12.34 5.89
C VAL A 113 -1.12 11.58 4.57
N SER A 114 0.09 11.09 4.29
CA SER A 114 0.36 10.37 3.04
C SER A 114 -0.43 9.04 2.96
N ALA A 115 -0.59 8.33 4.07
CA ALA A 115 -1.38 7.10 4.12
C ALA A 115 -2.89 7.36 3.92
N ALA A 116 -3.43 8.40 4.55
CA ALA A 116 -4.83 8.81 4.37
C ALA A 116 -5.12 9.26 2.94
N ALA A 117 -4.19 9.99 2.32
CA ALA A 117 -4.27 10.39 0.92
C ALA A 117 -4.24 9.16 -0.02
N LEU A 118 -3.42 8.14 0.27
CA LEU A 118 -3.37 6.89 -0.49
C LEU A 118 -4.67 6.09 -0.35
N ASP A 119 -5.29 6.05 0.83
CA ASP A 119 -6.60 5.44 1.03
C ASP A 119 -7.68 6.12 0.17
N GLN A 120 -7.67 7.46 0.10
CA GLN A 120 -8.60 8.19 -0.74
C GLN A 120 -8.30 8.02 -2.24
N LEU A 121 -7.02 8.00 -2.62
CA LEU A 121 -6.61 7.69 -3.99
C LEU A 121 -7.13 6.32 -4.43
N THR A 122 -7.04 5.31 -3.55
CA THR A 122 -7.57 3.96 -3.81
C THR A 122 -9.05 4.00 -4.15
N ARG A 123 -9.87 4.70 -3.35
CA ARG A 123 -11.31 4.82 -3.60
C ARG A 123 -11.61 5.57 -4.90
N SER A 124 -10.89 6.65 -5.15
CA SER A 124 -11.09 7.47 -6.35
C SER A 124 -10.73 6.70 -7.63
N LEU A 125 -9.60 5.99 -7.63
CA LEU A 125 -9.21 5.14 -8.77
C LEU A 125 -10.15 3.95 -8.95
N ALA A 126 -10.65 3.36 -7.86
CA ALA A 126 -11.61 2.26 -7.92
C ALA A 126 -12.87 2.65 -8.71
N VAL A 127 -13.44 3.83 -8.42
CA VAL A 127 -14.60 4.35 -9.15
C VAL A 127 -14.26 4.70 -10.60
N ALA A 128 -13.13 5.36 -10.80
CA ALA A 128 -12.71 5.83 -12.14
C ALA A 128 -12.38 4.68 -13.09
N LEU A 129 -11.83 3.57 -12.59
CA LEU A 129 -11.37 2.44 -13.40
C LEU A 129 -12.35 1.26 -13.44
N ALA A 130 -13.43 1.28 -12.65
CA ALA A 130 -14.46 0.24 -12.65
C ALA A 130 -15.11 0.00 -14.03
N PRO A 131 -15.41 1.04 -14.85
CA PRO A 131 -15.94 0.82 -16.20
C PRO A 131 -14.98 0.03 -17.10
N ASN A 132 -13.68 0.07 -16.81
CA ASN A 132 -12.65 -0.69 -17.53
C ASN A 132 -12.37 -2.07 -16.89
N ARG A 133 -13.21 -2.51 -15.92
CA ARG A 133 -13.06 -3.79 -15.22
C ARG A 133 -11.73 -3.95 -14.48
N ILE A 134 -11.14 -2.83 -14.03
CA ILE A 134 -9.95 -2.80 -13.19
C ILE A 134 -10.40 -2.55 -11.75
N ARG A 135 -10.00 -3.43 -10.84
CA ARG A 135 -10.25 -3.29 -9.41
C ARG A 135 -9.08 -2.56 -8.75
N VAL A 136 -9.38 -1.70 -7.79
CA VAL A 136 -8.36 -0.99 -7.02
C VAL A 136 -8.71 -1.10 -5.54
N ASN A 137 -7.84 -1.73 -4.75
CA ASN A 137 -8.02 -1.92 -3.31
C ASN A 137 -6.73 -1.58 -2.56
N ALA A 138 -6.80 -1.52 -1.24
CA ALA A 138 -5.62 -1.31 -0.41
C ALA A 138 -5.59 -2.28 0.78
N VAL A 139 -4.38 -2.53 1.28
CA VAL A 139 -4.13 -3.20 2.56
C VAL A 139 -3.53 -2.19 3.51
N ALA A 140 -4.28 -1.80 4.55
CA ALA A 140 -3.80 -0.97 5.64
C ALA A 140 -3.30 -1.87 6.76
N PHE A 141 -1.99 -1.94 6.94
CA PHE A 141 -1.43 -2.83 7.95
C PHE A 141 -0.78 -2.08 9.11
N GLY A 142 -0.73 -2.75 10.26
CA GLY A 142 -0.09 -2.28 11.48
C GLY A 142 1.38 -2.64 11.56
N SER A 143 1.85 -3.01 12.75
CA SER A 143 3.22 -3.44 12.95
C SER A 143 3.47 -4.81 12.34
N VAL A 144 4.42 -4.88 11.41
CA VAL A 144 4.86 -6.10 10.72
C VAL A 144 6.36 -6.26 10.92
N MET A 145 6.83 -7.47 11.18
CA MET A 145 8.22 -7.80 11.46
C MET A 145 9.11 -7.67 10.20
N SER A 146 9.13 -6.45 9.64
CA SER A 146 10.02 -6.07 8.54
C SER A 146 11.48 -5.93 8.99
N SER A 147 12.40 -5.86 8.04
CA SER A 147 13.82 -5.60 8.34
C SER A 147 14.02 -4.27 9.09
N SER A 148 13.24 -3.23 8.72
CA SER A 148 13.28 -1.93 9.39
C SER A 148 12.80 -2.03 10.84
N LEU A 149 11.65 -2.67 11.09
CA LEU A 149 11.16 -2.85 12.46
C LEU A 149 12.12 -3.71 13.29
N LYS A 150 12.70 -4.78 12.72
CA LYS A 150 13.71 -5.59 13.41
C LYS A 150 14.91 -4.74 13.86
N HIS A 151 15.35 -3.80 13.04
CA HIS A 151 16.43 -2.88 13.40
C HIS A 151 16.01 -1.96 14.55
N THR A 152 14.86 -1.31 14.46
CA THR A 152 14.30 -0.45 15.53
C THR A 152 14.15 -1.20 16.84
N LEU A 153 13.66 -2.44 16.84
CA LEU A 153 13.48 -3.25 18.06
C LEU A 153 14.77 -3.74 18.68
N ARG A 154 15.91 -3.69 17.97
CA ARG A 154 17.24 -3.93 18.57
C ARG A 154 17.74 -2.72 19.34
N GLU A 155 17.41 -1.52 18.87
CA GLU A 155 17.80 -0.27 19.51
C GLU A 155 16.87 0.13 20.65
N LYS A 156 15.59 -0.22 20.53
CA LYS A 156 14.51 0.13 21.46
C LYS A 156 13.70 -1.13 21.79
N SER A 157 14.19 -1.91 22.73
CA SER A 157 13.60 -3.22 23.09
C SER A 157 12.21 -3.13 23.71
N ASP A 158 11.93 -2.06 24.43
CA ASP A 158 10.66 -1.72 25.06
C ASP A 158 9.51 -1.54 24.04
N TYR A 159 9.82 -1.13 22.81
CA TYR A 159 8.81 -0.99 21.76
C TYR A 159 8.13 -2.30 21.38
N ARG A 160 8.80 -3.44 21.61
CA ARG A 160 8.19 -4.74 21.32
C ARG A 160 7.02 -5.03 22.26
N GLU A 161 7.21 -4.82 23.56
CA GLU A 161 6.20 -5.02 24.59
C GLU A 161 5.02 -4.07 24.35
N ASP A 162 5.30 -2.78 24.16
CA ASP A 162 4.29 -1.78 23.85
C ASP A 162 3.44 -2.13 22.62
N ILE A 163 4.07 -2.59 21.53
CA ILE A 163 3.33 -3.02 20.32
C ILE A 163 2.46 -4.23 20.60
N VAL A 164 2.96 -5.21 21.35
CA VAL A 164 2.25 -6.46 21.66
C VAL A 164 1.06 -6.19 22.56
N ASP A 165 1.25 -5.40 23.62
CA ASP A 165 0.21 -5.06 24.60
C ASP A 165 -0.96 -4.29 23.96
N HIS A 166 -0.65 -3.45 22.96
CA HIS A 166 -1.66 -2.71 22.21
C HIS A 166 -2.16 -3.45 20.94
N THR A 167 -1.89 -4.74 20.84
CA THR A 167 -2.39 -5.58 19.73
C THR A 167 -3.22 -6.73 20.30
N PRO A 168 -4.55 -6.82 20.07
CA PRO A 168 -5.40 -7.87 20.62
C PRO A 168 -4.92 -9.30 20.35
N LEU A 169 -4.32 -9.57 19.18
CA LEU A 169 -3.70 -10.86 18.88
C LEU A 169 -2.34 -11.09 19.58
N GLN A 170 -1.89 -10.16 20.40
CA GLN A 170 -0.70 -10.21 21.28
C GLN A 170 0.59 -10.65 20.57
N ARG A 171 0.77 -10.20 19.34
CA ARG A 171 1.99 -10.43 18.57
C ARG A 171 2.16 -9.41 17.44
N ILE A 172 3.36 -9.33 16.93
CA ILE A 172 3.66 -8.60 15.70
C ILE A 172 3.42 -9.54 14.52
N ALA A 173 2.78 -9.05 13.46
CA ALA A 173 2.49 -9.83 12.27
C ALA A 173 3.79 -10.21 11.51
N SER A 174 3.77 -11.34 10.82
CA SER A 174 4.78 -11.68 9.82
C SER A 174 4.51 -10.96 8.50
N PRO A 175 5.54 -10.71 7.66
CA PRO A 175 5.32 -10.18 6.31
C PRO A 175 4.41 -11.03 5.43
N SER A 176 4.42 -12.37 5.61
CA SER A 176 3.56 -13.30 4.86
C SER A 176 2.08 -13.02 5.09
N GLU A 177 1.66 -12.64 6.30
CA GLU A 177 0.23 -12.38 6.61
C GLU A 177 -0.31 -11.17 5.85
N VAL A 178 0.54 -10.18 5.56
CA VAL A 178 0.18 -9.07 4.65
C VAL A 178 0.19 -9.54 3.20
N ALA A 179 1.18 -10.34 2.81
CA ALA A 179 1.29 -10.87 1.45
C ALA A 179 0.09 -11.76 1.09
N ASP A 180 -0.41 -12.59 2.01
CA ASP A 180 -1.59 -13.43 1.81
C ASP A 180 -2.85 -12.58 1.52
N THR A 181 -2.99 -11.45 2.22
CA THR A 181 -4.09 -10.50 1.96
C THR A 181 -3.95 -9.82 0.59
N VAL A 182 -2.72 -9.47 0.19
CA VAL A 182 -2.44 -8.93 -1.14
C VAL A 182 -2.77 -9.97 -2.21
N GLN A 183 -2.36 -11.21 -2.01
CA GLN A 183 -2.68 -12.32 -2.92
C GLN A 183 -4.18 -12.54 -3.08
N PHE A 184 -4.94 -12.49 -1.99
CA PHE A 184 -6.41 -12.55 -2.04
C PHE A 184 -6.98 -11.40 -2.89
N LEU A 185 -6.52 -10.16 -2.68
CA LEU A 185 -6.99 -9.00 -3.47
C LEU A 185 -6.56 -9.06 -4.94
N ALA A 186 -5.48 -9.74 -5.25
CA ALA A 186 -5.03 -9.99 -6.62
C ALA A 186 -5.83 -11.10 -7.33
N SER A 187 -6.42 -12.02 -6.57
CA SER A 187 -7.10 -13.22 -7.09
C SER A 187 -8.56 -12.96 -7.50
N GLU A 188 -9.17 -13.94 -8.16
CA GLU A 188 -10.60 -13.96 -8.47
C GLU A 188 -11.49 -14.05 -7.23
N GLY A 189 -10.97 -14.52 -6.09
CA GLY A 189 -11.70 -14.55 -4.82
C GLY A 189 -12.18 -13.17 -4.35
N SER A 190 -11.58 -12.09 -4.88
CA SER A 190 -12.00 -10.71 -4.64
C SER A 190 -12.61 -10.01 -5.87
N ALA A 191 -13.15 -10.77 -6.82
CA ALA A 191 -13.63 -10.25 -8.11
C ALA A 191 -14.70 -9.15 -7.98
N PHE A 192 -15.51 -9.16 -6.92
CA PHE A 192 -16.54 -8.15 -6.67
C PHE A 192 -16.13 -7.12 -5.60
N MET A 193 -14.80 -6.98 -5.34
CA MET A 193 -14.26 -6.03 -4.37
C MET A 193 -13.44 -4.94 -5.08
N THR A 194 -13.89 -3.69 -4.94
CA THR A 194 -13.12 -2.51 -5.37
C THR A 194 -13.32 -1.36 -4.39
N GLY A 195 -12.33 -0.48 -4.25
CA GLY A 195 -12.34 0.66 -3.34
C GLY A 195 -12.22 0.31 -1.85
N GLN A 196 -11.92 -0.95 -1.53
CA GLN A 196 -11.82 -1.41 -0.14
C GLN A 196 -10.43 -1.17 0.44
N ILE A 197 -10.40 -0.83 1.72
CA ILE A 197 -9.18 -0.70 2.51
C ILE A 197 -9.24 -1.79 3.58
N LEU A 198 -8.63 -2.95 3.29
CA LEU A 198 -8.58 -4.07 4.23
C LEU A 198 -7.55 -3.80 5.33
N THR A 199 -7.98 -3.93 6.58
CA THR A 199 -7.09 -3.72 7.73
C THR A 199 -6.49 -5.05 8.20
N VAL A 200 -5.15 -5.09 8.32
CA VAL A 200 -4.38 -6.23 8.81
C VAL A 200 -3.48 -5.73 9.95
N ASP A 201 -4.01 -5.72 11.18
CA ASP A 201 -3.36 -5.08 12.32
C ASP A 201 -3.50 -5.85 13.64
N GLY A 202 -4.02 -7.08 13.60
CA GLY A 202 -4.25 -7.89 14.79
C GLY A 202 -5.31 -7.30 15.75
N GLY A 203 -6.19 -6.41 15.24
CA GLY A 203 -7.23 -5.75 16.01
C GLY A 203 -6.80 -4.43 16.66
N ARG A 204 -5.58 -3.96 16.43
CA ARG A 204 -5.02 -2.77 17.09
C ARG A 204 -5.87 -1.51 16.93
N THR A 205 -6.49 -1.30 15.78
CA THR A 205 -7.34 -0.12 15.53
C THR A 205 -8.69 -0.19 16.22
N LEU A 206 -9.08 -1.34 16.78
CA LEU A 206 -10.35 -1.56 17.48
C LEU A 206 -10.27 -1.29 18.99
N LEU A 207 -9.05 -1.26 19.55
CA LEU A 207 -8.86 -1.01 20.96
C LEU A 207 -9.26 0.42 21.34
N ASP A 208 -10.02 0.53 22.41
CA ASP A 208 -10.15 1.77 23.16
C ASP A 208 -8.83 2.05 23.89
N PRO A 209 -8.26 3.26 23.79
CA PRO A 209 -7.06 3.61 24.55
C PRO A 209 -7.31 3.79 26.05
N VAL A 210 -8.57 3.76 26.50
CA VAL A 210 -8.95 3.91 27.91
C VAL A 210 -9.22 2.54 28.51
N ASP A 211 -8.44 2.16 29.52
CA ASP A 211 -8.57 0.86 30.21
C ASP A 211 -9.81 0.77 31.10
N ALA A 212 -10.38 1.90 31.54
CA ALA A 212 -11.53 1.91 32.41
C ALA A 212 -12.83 1.64 31.63
N PRO A 213 -13.62 0.59 31.97
CA PRO A 213 -14.90 0.29 31.33
C PRO A 213 -16.00 1.24 31.83
N ALA A 214 -15.82 2.53 31.61
CA ALA A 214 -16.67 3.61 32.14
C ALA A 214 -17.21 4.50 31.00
N HIS A 215 -18.09 3.95 30.16
CA HIS A 215 -18.80 4.69 29.12
C HIS A 215 -20.23 5.03 29.53
#